data_f7df7115b172b76d597826eadc862585
#
_entry.id   f7df7115b172b76d597826eadc862585
#
_cell.length_a   1.000
_cell.length_b   1.000
_cell.length_c   1.000
_cell.angle_alpha   90.00
_cell.angle_beta   90.00
_cell.angle_gamma   90.00
#
_symmetry.space_group_name_H-M   'P 1'
#
loop_
_entity.id
_entity.type
_entity.pdbx_description
1 polymer ?
#
loop_
_entity_poly.entity_id
_entity_poly.type
_entity_poly.pdbx_seq_one_letter_code
_entity_poly.pdbx_strand_id
1 'polypeptide(L)'
;MKHLLLLLGLFSTITWQASIAADPPPAAAAAAPKTAASGPVQVQVVTSMGNFTIELLPERAPLTVANFLKYVDEGHYTQTIFHRVIPNFVVQGGGFDTNYKLKAAPWKTVNESGNGLTNLRGTVGLARPPEPHAGDSQFYVNLFDNGALDPNQTRWGYAVFGKVVQGMDIVDKIGNVATGAKGPFKEDTPLQPVVIQSIQRVASP
;
A
#
# COMPACT_ATOMS: atom_id res chain seq x y z
N MET A 1 -15.62 -44.32 -85.21
CA MET A 1 -16.47 -45.28 -84.49
C MET A 1 -16.41 -44.86 -83.01
N LYS A 2 -17.52 -44.44 -82.48
CA LYS A 2 -17.62 -43.64 -81.27
C LYS A 2 -17.99 -44.57 -80.11
N HIS A 3 -17.19 -44.53 -79.01
CA HIS A 3 -17.59 -45.19 -77.77
C HIS A 3 -17.95 -44.10 -76.75
N LEU A 4 -19.23 -44.15 -76.38
CA LEU A 4 -19.89 -43.35 -75.37
C LEU A 4 -19.69 -44.04 -74.01
N LEU A 5 -18.94 -43.47 -73.09
CA LEU A 5 -18.85 -43.95 -71.70
C LEU A 5 -19.74 -43.09 -70.83
N LEU A 6 -20.69 -43.73 -70.19
CA LEU A 6 -21.60 -43.16 -69.18
C LEU A 6 -20.92 -43.24 -67.82
N LEU A 7 -20.70 -42.08 -67.20
CA LEU A 7 -20.22 -42.00 -65.81
C LEU A 7 -21.43 -41.73 -64.90
N LEU A 8 -21.75 -42.69 -64.03
CA LEU A 8 -22.72 -42.54 -62.95
C LEU A 8 -22.06 -41.76 -61.84
N GLY A 9 -22.58 -40.59 -61.49
CA GLY A 9 -22.20 -39.82 -60.34
C GLY A 9 -22.91 -40.31 -59.07
N LEU A 10 -22.12 -40.75 -58.08
CA LEU A 10 -22.62 -40.97 -56.71
C LEU A 10 -22.71 -39.63 -55.98
N PHE A 11 -23.92 -39.23 -55.64
CA PHE A 11 -24.12 -38.11 -54.66
C PHE A 11 -24.04 -38.65 -53.23
N SER A 12 -22.93 -38.37 -52.56
CA SER A 12 -22.84 -38.56 -51.12
C SER A 12 -23.42 -37.34 -50.38
N THR A 13 -24.56 -37.55 -49.73
CA THR A 13 -25.16 -36.56 -48.82
C THR A 13 -24.40 -36.54 -47.50
N ILE A 14 -23.61 -35.48 -47.29
CA ILE A 14 -22.99 -35.21 -45.99
C ILE A 14 -24.06 -34.59 -45.10
N THR A 15 -24.54 -35.34 -44.13
CA THR A 15 -25.37 -34.80 -43.02
C THR A 15 -24.49 -34.13 -42.00
N TRP A 16 -24.60 -32.80 -41.89
CA TRP A 16 -24.01 -32.05 -40.81
C TRP A 16 -24.81 -32.28 -39.51
N GLN A 17 -24.25 -33.02 -38.58
CA GLN A 17 -24.76 -33.05 -37.21
C GLN A 17 -24.25 -31.81 -36.47
N ALA A 18 -25.15 -30.90 -36.13
CA ALA A 18 -24.85 -29.77 -35.24
C ALA A 18 -24.61 -30.33 -33.82
N SER A 19 -23.37 -30.35 -33.39
CA SER A 19 -23.04 -30.56 -31.98
C SER A 19 -23.49 -29.34 -31.17
N ILE A 20 -24.51 -29.53 -30.34
CA ILE A 20 -24.92 -28.55 -29.34
C ILE A 20 -23.82 -28.57 -28.29
N ALA A 21 -22.95 -27.55 -28.30
CA ALA A 21 -22.01 -27.32 -27.23
C ALA A 21 -22.82 -26.92 -25.98
N ALA A 22 -22.72 -27.72 -24.93
CA ALA A 22 -23.28 -27.37 -23.62
C ALA A 22 -22.60 -26.13 -23.09
N ASP A 23 -23.37 -25.15 -22.64
CA ASP A 23 -22.84 -23.94 -21.97
C ASP A 23 -21.98 -24.36 -20.77
N PRO A 24 -20.82 -23.71 -20.59
CA PRO A 24 -20.03 -23.94 -19.37
C PRO A 24 -20.83 -23.51 -18.13
N PRO A 25 -20.71 -24.22 -17.01
CA PRO A 25 -21.41 -23.85 -15.79
C PRO A 25 -21.01 -22.41 -15.37
N PRO A 26 -21.95 -21.64 -14.82
CA PRO A 26 -21.65 -20.27 -14.39
C PRO A 26 -20.47 -20.30 -13.41
N ALA A 27 -19.45 -19.49 -13.72
CA ALA A 27 -18.30 -19.33 -12.84
C ALA A 27 -18.80 -18.98 -11.44
N ALA A 28 -18.45 -19.80 -10.46
CA ALA A 28 -18.77 -19.54 -9.07
C ALA A 28 -18.28 -18.14 -8.73
N ALA A 29 -19.19 -17.22 -8.44
CA ALA A 29 -18.89 -15.90 -7.98
C ALA A 29 -17.99 -16.05 -6.74
N ALA A 30 -16.74 -15.62 -6.86
CA ALA A 30 -15.83 -15.55 -5.74
C ALA A 30 -16.53 -14.75 -4.64
N ALA A 31 -16.80 -15.39 -3.51
CA ALA A 31 -17.43 -14.75 -2.37
C ALA A 31 -16.61 -13.52 -2.01
N ALA A 32 -17.20 -12.34 -2.09
CA ALA A 32 -16.61 -11.11 -1.60
C ALA A 32 -16.15 -11.35 -0.15
N PRO A 33 -14.97 -10.90 0.24
CA PRO A 33 -14.50 -11.08 1.61
C PRO A 33 -15.52 -10.47 2.55
N LYS A 34 -15.97 -11.27 3.53
CA LYS A 34 -16.89 -10.84 4.58
C LYS A 34 -16.40 -9.53 5.16
N THR A 35 -17.23 -8.51 5.06
CA THR A 35 -17.06 -7.20 5.69
C THR A 35 -16.70 -7.40 7.16
N ALA A 36 -15.45 -7.14 7.51
CA ALA A 36 -14.99 -7.14 8.88
C ALA A 36 -15.58 -5.93 9.60
N ALA A 37 -15.94 -6.12 10.85
CA ALA A 37 -16.32 -5.19 11.91
C ALA A 37 -16.60 -3.73 11.51
N SER A 38 -17.78 -3.24 11.83
CA SER A 38 -18.33 -1.91 11.53
C SER A 38 -17.70 -0.75 12.32
N GLY A 39 -16.40 -0.75 12.54
CA GLY A 39 -15.66 0.32 13.21
C GLY A 39 -14.46 0.79 12.39
N PRO A 40 -13.92 1.99 12.68
CA PRO A 40 -12.73 2.47 12.00
C PRO A 40 -11.55 1.53 12.25
N VAL A 41 -10.84 1.14 11.17
CA VAL A 41 -9.63 0.32 11.29
C VAL A 41 -8.51 1.19 11.84
N GLN A 42 -8.05 0.91 13.05
CA GLN A 42 -7.02 1.69 13.72
C GLN A 42 -5.80 0.82 14.07
N VAL A 43 -4.64 1.44 14.07
CA VAL A 43 -3.40 0.85 14.58
C VAL A 43 -2.74 1.80 15.58
N GLN A 44 -2.18 1.23 16.64
CA GLN A 44 -1.34 1.95 17.58
C GLN A 44 0.13 1.78 17.19
N VAL A 45 0.83 2.90 17.05
CA VAL A 45 2.28 2.95 16.85
C VAL A 45 2.92 3.24 18.21
N VAL A 46 3.64 2.25 18.73
CA VAL A 46 4.40 2.36 19.99
C VAL A 46 5.82 2.75 19.66
N THR A 47 6.29 3.88 20.19
CA THR A 47 7.63 4.38 19.94
C THR A 47 8.43 4.61 21.22
N SER A 48 9.74 4.79 21.10
CA SER A 48 10.61 5.16 22.20
C SER A 48 10.33 6.57 22.77
N MET A 49 9.49 7.38 22.10
CA MET A 49 9.14 8.74 22.52
C MET A 49 7.66 8.89 22.94
N GLY A 50 6.90 7.82 22.96
CA GLY A 50 5.46 7.77 23.24
C GLY A 50 4.67 7.12 22.11
N ASN A 51 3.36 7.08 22.26
CA ASN A 51 2.47 6.35 21.35
C ASN A 51 1.58 7.32 20.59
N PHE A 52 1.20 6.92 19.37
CA PHE A 52 0.16 7.60 18.62
C PHE A 52 -0.69 6.58 17.87
N THR A 53 -1.92 6.96 17.53
CA THR A 53 -2.88 6.08 16.85
C THR A 53 -3.17 6.62 15.45
N ILE A 54 -3.11 5.72 14.48
CA ILE A 54 -3.47 5.99 13.08
C ILE A 54 -4.82 5.32 12.80
N GLU A 55 -5.78 6.09 12.30
CA GLU A 55 -6.98 5.58 11.63
C GLU A 55 -6.65 5.36 10.16
N LEU A 56 -6.86 4.14 9.67
CA LEU A 56 -6.63 3.75 8.29
C LEU A 56 -7.90 4.00 7.47
N LEU A 57 -7.74 4.28 6.19
CA LEU A 57 -8.82 4.68 5.28
C LEU A 57 -8.98 3.66 4.12
N PRO A 58 -9.41 2.42 4.41
CA PRO A 58 -9.48 1.34 3.42
C PRO A 58 -10.46 1.63 2.27
N GLU A 59 -11.49 2.45 2.51
CA GLU A 59 -12.44 2.85 1.46
C GLU A 59 -11.83 3.79 0.42
N ARG A 60 -10.73 4.47 0.76
CA ARG A 60 -10.04 5.44 -0.09
C ARG A 60 -8.73 4.88 -0.66
N ALA A 61 -8.06 4.01 0.08
CA ALA A 61 -6.78 3.40 -0.29
C ALA A 61 -6.74 1.90 0.07
N PRO A 62 -7.64 1.07 -0.52
CA PRO A 62 -7.81 -0.32 -0.12
C PRO A 62 -6.53 -1.16 -0.26
N LEU A 63 -5.79 -0.99 -1.35
CA LEU A 63 -4.59 -1.78 -1.61
C LEU A 63 -3.42 -1.33 -0.73
N THR A 64 -3.28 -0.03 -0.51
CA THR A 64 -2.25 0.53 0.37
C THR A 64 -2.49 0.11 1.82
N VAL A 65 -3.74 0.20 2.30
CA VAL A 65 -4.11 -0.24 3.65
C VAL A 65 -3.90 -1.74 3.81
N ALA A 66 -4.31 -2.56 2.84
CA ALA A 66 -4.11 -4.01 2.90
C ALA A 66 -2.61 -4.36 2.95
N ASN A 67 -1.78 -3.71 2.14
CA ASN A 67 -0.32 -3.90 2.14
C ASN A 67 0.30 -3.47 3.49
N PHE A 68 -0.08 -2.31 4.00
CA PHE A 68 0.41 -1.81 5.31
C PHE A 68 0.03 -2.75 6.44
N LEU A 69 -1.23 -3.20 6.50
CA LEU A 69 -1.72 -4.13 7.53
C LEU A 69 -1.04 -5.49 7.45
N LYS A 70 -0.68 -5.97 6.25
CA LYS A 70 0.11 -7.19 6.10
C LYS A 70 1.46 -7.07 6.80
N TYR A 71 2.16 -5.95 6.64
CA TYR A 71 3.42 -5.68 7.35
C TYR A 71 3.20 -5.53 8.87
N VAL A 72 2.08 -4.94 9.30
CA VAL A 72 1.70 -4.86 10.73
C VAL A 72 1.52 -6.25 11.31
N ASP A 73 0.71 -7.09 10.67
CA ASP A 73 0.35 -8.44 11.14
C ASP A 73 1.56 -9.38 11.20
N GLU A 74 2.55 -9.18 10.32
CA GLU A 74 3.81 -9.94 10.32
C GLU A 74 4.88 -9.36 11.27
N GLY A 75 4.56 -8.30 12.01
CA GLY A 75 5.48 -7.67 12.96
C GLY A 75 6.68 -7.00 12.30
N HIS A 76 6.60 -6.69 10.99
CA HIS A 76 7.70 -6.06 10.24
C HIS A 76 8.22 -4.80 10.90
N TYR A 77 7.34 -3.99 11.46
CA TYR A 77 7.68 -2.68 12.04
C TYR A 77 8.39 -2.77 13.39
N THR A 78 8.40 -3.96 14.02
CA THR A 78 9.08 -4.15 15.31
C THR A 78 10.56 -3.85 15.20
N GLN A 79 11.05 -2.94 16.08
CA GLN A 79 12.43 -2.46 16.13
C GLN A 79 12.89 -1.82 14.79
N THR A 80 11.98 -1.17 14.07
CA THR A 80 12.35 -0.23 13.00
C THR A 80 12.53 1.17 13.54
N ILE A 81 13.05 2.09 12.74
CA ILE A 81 13.31 3.48 13.13
C ILE A 81 12.60 4.47 12.21
N PHE A 82 12.35 5.66 12.75
CA PHE A 82 12.15 6.84 11.91
C PHE A 82 13.54 7.30 11.44
N HIS A 83 13.88 6.95 10.22
CA HIS A 83 15.21 7.17 9.65
C HIS A 83 15.35 8.52 8.94
N ARG A 84 14.23 9.19 8.66
CA ARG A 84 14.22 10.50 8.03
C ARG A 84 13.17 11.39 8.70
N VAL A 85 13.63 12.50 9.26
CA VAL A 85 12.81 13.50 9.95
C VAL A 85 13.20 14.87 9.45
N ILE A 86 12.24 15.57 8.82
CA ILE A 86 12.41 16.94 8.36
C ILE A 86 11.37 17.81 9.07
N PRO A 87 11.78 18.75 9.92
CA PRO A 87 10.88 19.67 10.59
C PRO A 87 9.97 20.41 9.60
N ASN A 88 8.70 20.58 9.96
CA ASN A 88 7.67 21.21 9.11
C ASN A 88 7.42 20.50 7.79
N PHE A 89 7.87 19.25 7.65
CA PHE A 89 7.61 18.45 6.46
C PHE A 89 7.08 17.07 6.87
N VAL A 90 7.94 16.09 7.14
CA VAL A 90 7.53 14.71 7.43
C VAL A 90 8.38 14.01 8.48
N VAL A 91 7.78 13.02 9.15
CA VAL A 91 8.45 11.97 9.92
C VAL A 91 8.29 10.66 9.15
N GLN A 92 9.37 10.11 8.58
CA GLN A 92 9.35 8.92 7.73
C GLN A 92 10.09 7.75 8.39
N GLY A 93 9.48 6.55 8.37
CA GLY A 93 10.05 5.35 8.98
C GLY A 93 9.54 4.05 8.41
N GLY A 94 9.81 2.95 9.12
CA GLY A 94 9.28 1.61 8.84
C GLY A 94 10.13 0.75 7.89
N GLY A 95 11.22 1.27 7.31
CA GLY A 95 12.05 0.53 6.37
C GLY A 95 13.39 0.05 6.91
N PHE A 96 13.90 0.66 7.98
CA PHE A 96 15.24 0.38 8.49
C PHE A 96 15.19 -0.06 9.96
N ASP A 97 16.06 -0.98 10.34
CA ASP A 97 16.23 -1.41 11.72
C ASP A 97 17.10 -0.41 12.53
N THR A 98 17.28 -0.70 13.81
CA THR A 98 18.08 0.12 14.74
C THR A 98 19.58 0.18 14.39
N ASN A 99 20.06 -0.70 13.51
CA ASN A 99 21.42 -0.70 12.97
C ASN A 99 21.50 -0.01 11.60
N TYR A 100 20.43 0.70 11.18
CA TYR A 100 20.31 1.37 9.88
C TYR A 100 20.38 0.42 8.67
N LYS A 101 20.11 -0.88 8.88
CA LYS A 101 20.02 -1.85 7.81
C LYS A 101 18.59 -1.87 7.26
N LEU A 102 18.48 -1.83 5.93
CA LEU A 102 17.19 -1.96 5.25
C LEU A 102 16.59 -3.34 5.54
N LYS A 103 15.37 -3.37 6.05
CA LYS A 103 14.60 -4.61 6.21
C LYS A 103 14.01 -5.05 4.88
N ALA A 104 13.99 -6.35 4.63
CA ALA A 104 13.35 -6.90 3.45
C ALA A 104 11.85 -6.57 3.44
N ALA A 105 11.38 -5.98 2.36
CA ALA A 105 9.98 -5.60 2.15
C ALA A 105 9.51 -6.15 0.79
N PRO A 106 9.14 -7.45 0.72
CA PRO A 106 8.88 -8.12 -0.56
C PRO A 106 7.57 -7.69 -1.22
N TRP A 107 6.60 -7.18 -0.44
CA TRP A 107 5.30 -6.78 -0.99
C TRP A 107 5.29 -5.32 -1.37
N LYS A 108 4.83 -5.07 -2.59
CA LYS A 108 4.62 -3.72 -3.13
C LYS A 108 3.15 -3.54 -3.47
N THR A 109 2.73 -2.28 -3.52
CA THR A 109 1.36 -1.92 -3.91
C THR A 109 1.34 -0.90 -5.03
N VAL A 110 0.24 -0.90 -5.78
CA VAL A 110 0.00 0.15 -6.77
C VAL A 110 -0.20 1.49 -6.07
N ASN A 111 0.13 2.57 -6.77
CA ASN A 111 -0.04 3.92 -6.26
C ASN A 111 -1.52 4.33 -6.30
N GLU A 112 -2.08 4.64 -5.15
CA GLU A 112 -3.46 5.10 -4.99
C GLU A 112 -3.53 6.61 -4.70
N SER A 113 -2.53 7.41 -5.09
CA SER A 113 -2.51 8.86 -4.80
C SER A 113 -3.64 9.64 -5.46
N GLY A 114 -4.30 9.08 -6.49
CA GLY A 114 -5.49 9.65 -7.12
C GLY A 114 -6.80 9.44 -6.35
N ASN A 115 -6.75 9.02 -5.09
CA ASN A 115 -7.91 8.66 -4.27
C ASN A 115 -8.70 9.86 -3.69
N GLY A 116 -8.32 11.09 -4.05
CA GLY A 116 -8.96 12.33 -3.60
C GLY A 116 -8.59 12.76 -2.19
N LEU A 117 -7.60 12.10 -1.55
CA LEU A 117 -7.00 12.56 -0.30
C LEU A 117 -5.76 13.39 -0.59
N THR A 118 -5.51 14.36 0.27
CA THR A 118 -4.36 15.28 0.17
C THR A 118 -3.42 15.09 1.35
N ASN A 119 -2.16 15.44 1.17
CA ASN A 119 -1.10 15.35 2.16
C ASN A 119 -1.17 16.51 3.17
N LEU A 120 -2.27 16.61 3.89
CA LEU A 120 -2.46 17.60 4.96
C LEU A 120 -1.73 17.16 6.24
N ARG A 121 -1.46 18.12 7.14
CA ARG A 121 -0.90 17.83 8.47
C ARG A 121 -1.67 16.70 9.18
N GLY A 122 -0.93 15.75 9.75
CA GLY A 122 -1.47 14.61 10.47
C GLY A 122 -1.90 13.44 9.56
N THR A 123 -1.92 13.60 8.24
CA THR A 123 -2.18 12.46 7.35
C THR A 123 -0.96 11.56 7.23
N VAL A 124 -1.21 10.29 6.90
CA VAL A 124 -0.19 9.24 6.75
C VAL A 124 -0.12 8.81 5.29
N GLY A 125 1.06 8.94 4.70
CA GLY A 125 1.31 8.60 3.31
C GLY A 125 2.26 7.43 3.14
N LEU A 126 2.10 6.68 2.05
CA LEU A 126 3.01 5.60 1.67
C LEU A 126 4.24 6.20 0.98
N ALA A 127 5.41 5.96 1.55
CA ALA A 127 6.67 6.34 0.92
C ALA A 127 6.99 5.38 -0.24
N ARG A 128 7.65 5.90 -1.27
CA ARG A 128 8.05 5.13 -2.45
C ARG A 128 9.30 5.69 -3.11
N PRO A 129 10.07 4.87 -3.82
CA PRO A 129 11.09 5.34 -4.74
C PRO A 129 10.45 6.10 -5.94
N PRO A 130 11.24 6.58 -6.92
CA PRO A 130 10.73 7.30 -8.08
C PRO A 130 9.66 6.56 -8.87
N GLU A 131 9.73 5.23 -8.93
CA GLU A 131 8.75 4.39 -9.64
C GLU A 131 7.39 4.48 -8.94
N PRO A 132 6.31 4.80 -9.68
CA PRO A 132 5.01 5.08 -9.09
C PRO A 132 4.42 3.92 -8.25
N HIS A 133 4.56 2.70 -8.73
CA HIS A 133 3.95 1.49 -8.15
C HIS A 133 4.96 0.64 -7.35
N ALA A 134 5.90 1.29 -6.67
CA ALA A 134 6.97 0.62 -5.93
C ALA A 134 6.95 0.87 -4.41
N GLY A 135 5.85 1.44 -3.89
CA GLY A 135 5.66 1.62 -2.45
C GLY A 135 5.61 0.26 -1.73
N ASP A 136 6.32 0.14 -0.62
CA ASP A 136 6.45 -1.10 0.14
C ASP A 136 6.00 -0.93 1.60
N SER A 137 6.91 -1.07 2.57
CA SER A 137 6.62 -0.95 4.01
C SER A 137 6.79 0.45 4.57
N GLN A 138 7.49 1.34 3.87
CA GLN A 138 7.82 2.65 4.42
C GLN A 138 6.64 3.59 4.37
N PHE A 139 6.44 4.32 5.47
CA PHE A 139 5.38 5.32 5.57
C PHE A 139 5.94 6.62 6.18
N TYR A 140 5.18 7.68 6.03
CA TYR A 140 5.48 8.95 6.68
C TYR A 140 4.22 9.58 7.27
N VAL A 141 4.40 10.41 8.29
CA VAL A 141 3.37 11.29 8.84
C VAL A 141 3.69 12.72 8.45
N ASN A 142 2.71 13.43 7.91
CA ASN A 142 2.84 14.84 7.54
C ASN A 142 2.84 15.74 8.78
N LEU A 143 3.89 16.54 8.96
CA LEU A 143 3.98 17.55 10.02
C LEU A 143 3.34 18.87 9.61
N PHE A 144 3.12 19.07 8.33
CA PHE A 144 2.55 20.27 7.72
C PHE A 144 1.70 19.90 6.51
N ASP A 145 1.01 20.88 5.92
CA ASP A 145 0.26 20.69 4.67
C ASP A 145 1.23 20.64 3.49
N ASN A 146 1.43 19.45 2.95
CA ASN A 146 2.45 19.14 1.96
C ASN A 146 1.84 18.91 0.56
N GLY A 147 1.14 19.90 0.01
CA GLY A 147 0.52 19.80 -1.33
C GLY A 147 1.50 19.43 -2.46
N ALA A 148 2.80 19.65 -2.26
CA ALA A 148 3.83 19.18 -3.20
C ALA A 148 3.94 17.65 -3.28
N LEU A 149 3.39 16.90 -2.31
CA LEU A 149 3.33 15.43 -2.33
C LEU A 149 2.07 14.90 -3.03
N ASP A 150 1.10 15.75 -3.33
CA ASP A 150 -0.13 15.36 -4.00
C ASP A 150 0.09 15.06 -5.50
N PRO A 151 -0.76 14.23 -6.12
CA PRO A 151 -0.70 14.00 -7.55
C PRO A 151 -1.08 15.25 -8.32
N ASN A 152 -0.54 15.38 -9.53
CA ASN A 152 -0.94 16.40 -10.48
C ASN A 152 -1.03 15.79 -11.90
N GLN A 153 -1.33 16.61 -12.91
CA GLN A 153 -1.54 16.14 -14.29
C GLN A 153 -0.32 15.44 -14.92
N THR A 154 0.88 15.68 -14.41
CA THR A 154 2.13 15.17 -14.99
C THR A 154 2.89 14.23 -14.06
N ARG A 155 2.45 14.08 -12.81
CA ARG A 155 3.19 13.34 -11.79
C ARG A 155 2.26 12.59 -10.83
N TRP A 156 2.56 11.32 -10.61
CA TRP A 156 2.00 10.56 -9.49
C TRP A 156 2.41 11.19 -8.15
N GLY A 157 1.45 11.36 -7.25
CA GLY A 157 1.71 11.76 -5.88
C GLY A 157 2.11 10.60 -4.98
N TYR A 158 1.99 10.85 -3.68
CA TYR A 158 2.15 9.86 -2.63
C TYR A 158 0.77 9.55 -2.04
N ALA A 159 0.42 8.26 -1.97
CA ALA A 159 -0.91 7.84 -1.55
C ALA A 159 -1.10 8.08 -0.04
N VAL A 160 -2.01 8.97 0.31
CA VAL A 160 -2.52 9.08 1.68
C VAL A 160 -3.45 7.90 1.94
N PHE A 161 -3.22 7.17 3.05
CA PHE A 161 -3.99 5.98 3.41
C PHE A 161 -4.47 5.96 4.86
N GLY A 162 -4.14 6.99 5.64
CA GLY A 162 -4.54 7.11 7.04
C GLY A 162 -4.35 8.52 7.58
N LYS A 163 -4.75 8.71 8.82
CA LYS A 163 -4.56 9.95 9.58
C LYS A 163 -4.28 9.63 11.05
N VAL A 164 -3.47 10.44 11.70
CA VAL A 164 -3.26 10.39 13.15
C VAL A 164 -4.51 10.92 13.84
N VAL A 165 -5.11 10.11 14.71
CA VAL A 165 -6.32 10.47 15.47
C VAL A 165 -6.04 10.68 16.96
N GLN A 166 -4.89 10.19 17.45
CA GLN A 166 -4.42 10.38 18.81
C GLN A 166 -2.89 10.51 18.83
N GLY A 167 -2.34 11.34 19.71
CA GLY A 167 -0.89 11.44 19.92
C GLY A 167 -0.15 12.25 18.85
N MET A 168 -0.80 13.21 18.17
CA MET A 168 -0.12 14.10 17.23
C MET A 168 0.99 14.92 17.88
N ASP A 169 0.88 15.24 19.19
CA ASP A 169 1.93 15.87 20.00
C ASP A 169 3.19 14.99 20.10
N ILE A 170 3.04 13.65 20.10
CA ILE A 170 4.18 12.72 20.05
C ILE A 170 4.87 12.78 18.69
N VAL A 171 4.07 12.81 17.62
CA VAL A 171 4.60 12.97 16.25
C VAL A 171 5.34 14.30 16.11
N ASP A 172 4.80 15.38 16.67
CA ASP A 172 5.48 16.69 16.69
C ASP A 172 6.80 16.65 17.48
N LYS A 173 6.83 15.98 18.63
CA LYS A 173 8.08 15.77 19.40
C LYS A 173 9.12 15.02 18.55
N ILE A 174 8.71 13.98 17.84
CA ILE A 174 9.58 13.25 16.91
C ILE A 174 10.04 14.18 15.78
N GLY A 175 9.16 15.00 15.23
CA GLY A 175 9.46 15.96 14.17
C GLY A 175 10.46 17.05 14.55
N ASN A 176 10.69 17.26 15.85
CA ASN A 176 11.59 18.29 16.38
C ASN A 176 12.91 17.74 16.97
N VAL A 177 13.21 16.45 16.79
CA VAL A 177 14.49 15.91 17.26
C VAL A 177 15.65 16.44 16.43
N ALA A 178 16.83 16.50 17.04
CA ALA A 178 18.05 16.87 16.32
C ALA A 178 18.37 15.83 15.25
N THR A 179 18.59 16.28 14.02
CA THR A 179 18.90 15.44 12.85
C THR A 179 20.26 15.76 12.25
N GLY A 180 20.80 14.84 11.47
CA GLY A 180 22.07 14.99 10.78
C GLY A 180 22.43 13.73 9.99
N ALA A 181 23.72 13.63 9.61
CA ALA A 181 24.26 12.44 8.97
C ALA A 181 24.39 11.31 9.99
N LYS A 182 23.81 10.13 9.68
CA LYS A 182 23.94 8.94 10.51
C LYS A 182 23.70 7.64 9.71
N GLY A 183 24.46 6.59 10.03
CA GLY A 183 24.43 5.35 9.26
C GLY A 183 24.75 5.59 7.78
N PRO A 184 23.94 5.09 6.86
CA PRO A 184 24.11 5.31 5.41
C PRO A 184 23.56 6.66 4.93
N PHE A 185 22.88 7.42 5.80
CA PHE A 185 22.21 8.66 5.44
C PHE A 185 23.12 9.88 5.64
N LYS A 186 23.07 10.82 4.69
CA LYS A 186 23.92 12.03 4.70
C LYS A 186 23.33 13.16 5.51
N GLU A 187 22.01 13.14 5.76
CA GLU A 187 21.25 14.22 6.42
C GLU A 187 19.90 13.69 6.94
N ASP A 188 19.15 14.49 7.62
CA ASP A 188 17.76 14.29 8.06
C ASP A 188 17.52 13.06 8.96
N THR A 189 18.57 12.38 9.42
CA THR A 189 18.41 11.22 10.29
C THR A 189 18.51 11.65 11.75
N PRO A 190 17.56 11.24 12.62
CA PRO A 190 17.66 11.52 14.05
C PRO A 190 18.99 11.10 14.64
N LEU A 191 19.70 12.05 15.29
CA LEU A 191 20.99 11.77 15.94
C LEU A 191 20.85 10.75 17.08
N GLN A 192 19.71 10.80 17.79
CA GLN A 192 19.28 9.74 18.70
C GLN A 192 18.17 8.94 18.00
N PRO A 193 18.34 7.62 17.79
CA PRO A 193 17.36 6.82 17.07
C PRO A 193 15.98 6.90 17.73
N VAL A 194 14.97 7.23 16.95
CA VAL A 194 13.56 7.11 17.36
C VAL A 194 13.05 5.77 16.88
N VAL A 195 12.85 4.85 17.83
CA VAL A 195 12.52 3.45 17.54
C VAL A 195 11.01 3.25 17.51
N ILE A 196 10.50 2.60 16.47
CA ILE A 196 9.18 2.01 16.44
C ILE A 196 9.30 0.64 17.13
N GLN A 197 8.81 0.57 18.36
CA GLN A 197 8.86 -0.67 19.14
C GLN A 197 7.88 -1.71 18.61
N SER A 198 6.68 -1.27 18.20
CA SER A 198 5.69 -2.09 17.51
C SER A 198 4.64 -1.22 16.81
N ILE A 199 3.95 -1.81 15.83
CA ILE A 199 2.66 -1.32 15.33
C ILE A 199 1.68 -2.46 15.46
N GLN A 200 0.51 -2.20 16.08
CA GLN A 200 -0.49 -3.23 16.36
C GLN A 200 -1.89 -2.70 16.03
N ARG A 201 -2.76 -3.59 15.57
CA ARG A 201 -4.18 -3.26 15.41
C ARG A 201 -4.80 -2.92 16.76
N VAL A 202 -5.58 -1.86 16.80
CA VAL A 202 -6.42 -1.55 17.95
C VAL A 202 -7.70 -2.37 17.81
N ALA A 203 -8.07 -3.12 18.86
CA ALA A 203 -9.33 -3.82 18.88
C ALA A 203 -10.47 -2.79 18.81
N SER A 204 -11.41 -3.00 17.89
CA SER A 204 -12.65 -2.21 17.91
C SER A 204 -13.41 -2.54 19.19
N PRO A 205 -13.92 -1.55 19.91
CA PRO A 205 -14.72 -1.78 21.15
C PRO A 205 -16.01 -2.56 20.85
#